data_c99ec9b15b3c70b177369859ba8d50f8
#
_entry.id   c99ec9b15b3c70b177369859ba8d50f8
#
_cell.length_a   1.000
_cell.length_b   1.000
_cell.length_c   1.000
_cell.angle_alpha   90.00
_cell.angle_beta   90.00
_cell.angle_gamma   90.00
#
_symmetry.space_group_name_H-M   'P 1'
#
loop_
_entity.id
_entity.type
_entity.pdbx_description
1 polymer ?
#
loop_
_entity_poly.entity_id
_entity_poly.type
_entity_poly.pdbx_seq_one_letter_code
_entity_poly.pdbx_strand_id
1 'polypeptide(L)'
;MTDNTWAPLCVYCSPINGDLLVGMMYESTSDSLNEGKIIRYNSTGQLTQTIQYDNTGRGLYRNVDYITENNNGDIVACDSDWKTGYAAVVVTERGGRHRFFYTGPPSGPRLRPHGICTDAFSHILVCDDRTHAVQMITKDGEFLRNLLIRPPGLLEPWSLSYDRNAHLLWVASWSGKTVSTYRYINRHLDFEG
;
A
#
# COMPACT_ATOMS: atom_id res chain seq x y z
N MET A 1 29.19 7.85 -17.78
CA MET A 1 28.86 7.14 -16.54
C MET A 1 27.44 7.53 -16.22
N THR A 2 26.48 6.65 -16.42
CA THR A 2 25.13 6.87 -15.97
C THR A 2 25.14 6.63 -14.45
N ASP A 3 25.01 7.69 -13.69
CA ASP A 3 24.77 7.56 -12.25
C ASP A 3 23.48 6.74 -12.10
N ASN A 4 23.65 5.53 -11.63
CA ASN A 4 22.55 4.62 -11.28
C ASN A 4 21.84 5.20 -10.06
N THR A 5 20.93 6.17 -10.29
CA THR A 5 20.25 6.87 -9.22
C THR A 5 18.91 6.23 -8.91
N TRP A 6 18.69 5.99 -7.64
CA TRP A 6 17.38 5.57 -7.13
C TRP A 6 16.39 6.72 -7.26
N ALA A 7 15.27 6.47 -7.94
CA ALA A 7 14.18 7.43 -8.06
C ALA A 7 13.19 7.30 -6.89
N PRO A 8 12.91 8.36 -6.12
CA PRO A 8 11.83 8.34 -5.13
C PRO A 8 10.47 8.34 -5.85
N LEU A 9 9.58 7.43 -5.49
CA LEU A 9 8.24 7.32 -6.06
C LEU A 9 7.15 7.82 -5.12
N CYS A 10 7.26 7.54 -3.82
CA CYS A 10 6.28 7.94 -2.83
C CYS A 10 6.94 8.26 -1.49
N VAL A 11 6.20 9.02 -0.69
CA VAL A 11 6.58 9.34 0.69
C VAL A 11 5.39 9.12 1.61
N TYR A 12 5.68 8.69 2.84
CA TYR A 12 4.69 8.55 3.89
C TYR A 12 5.29 9.03 5.22
N CYS A 13 4.57 9.93 5.91
CA CYS A 13 4.96 10.38 7.24
C CYS A 13 4.22 9.55 8.28
N SER A 14 4.97 8.85 9.11
CA SER A 14 4.42 8.02 10.18
C SER A 14 3.71 8.88 11.22
N PRO A 15 2.41 8.68 11.46
CA PRO A 15 1.69 9.38 12.53
C PRO A 15 2.10 8.89 13.94
N ILE A 16 2.84 7.78 14.01
CA ILE A 16 3.22 7.14 15.27
C ILE A 16 4.41 7.87 15.90
N ASN A 17 5.40 8.26 15.10
CA ASN A 17 6.67 8.80 15.60
C ASN A 17 7.27 9.90 14.72
N GLY A 18 6.59 10.30 13.65
CA GLY A 18 7.06 11.33 12.72
C GLY A 18 8.19 10.87 11.78
N ASP A 19 8.49 9.58 11.71
CA ASP A 19 9.45 9.05 10.74
C ASP A 19 8.93 9.24 9.32
N LEU A 20 9.85 9.48 8.38
CA LEU A 20 9.54 9.55 6.97
C LEU A 20 9.94 8.24 6.28
N LEU A 21 8.98 7.58 5.65
CA LEU A 21 9.21 6.43 4.78
C LEU A 21 9.22 6.91 3.33
N VAL A 22 10.24 6.51 2.58
CA VAL A 22 10.41 6.86 1.16
C VAL A 22 10.49 5.59 0.35
N GLY A 23 9.52 5.37 -0.54
CA GLY A 23 9.55 4.31 -1.53
C GLY A 23 10.42 4.72 -2.71
N MET A 24 11.33 3.86 -3.10
CA MET A 24 12.30 4.12 -4.16
C MET A 24 12.34 2.99 -5.17
N MET A 25 12.65 3.35 -6.40
CA MET A 25 12.87 2.43 -7.51
C MET A 25 14.24 2.68 -8.13
N TYR A 26 14.90 1.60 -8.51
CA TYR A 26 16.01 1.58 -9.45
C TYR A 26 15.53 1.00 -10.77
N GLU A 27 15.48 1.83 -11.82
CA GLU A 27 15.10 1.36 -13.14
C GLU A 27 16.27 0.66 -13.82
N SER A 28 16.10 -0.64 -14.03
CA SER A 28 17.09 -1.39 -14.80
C SER A 28 17.07 -0.99 -16.28
N THR A 29 18.23 -0.67 -16.82
CA THR A 29 18.42 -0.36 -18.25
C THR A 29 18.53 -1.61 -19.12
N SER A 30 18.62 -2.79 -18.50
CA SER A 30 18.66 -4.09 -19.17
C SER A 30 17.28 -4.78 -19.08
N ASP A 31 17.14 -5.94 -19.71
CA ASP A 31 15.94 -6.81 -19.56
C ASP A 31 15.76 -7.34 -18.13
N SER A 32 16.62 -6.93 -17.19
CA SER A 32 16.47 -7.27 -15.78
C SER A 32 15.31 -6.54 -15.13
N LEU A 33 14.79 -7.12 -14.06
CA LEU A 33 13.69 -6.55 -13.29
C LEU A 33 14.13 -5.26 -12.59
N ASN A 34 13.19 -4.33 -12.44
CA ASN A 34 13.39 -3.18 -11.56
C ASN A 34 13.64 -3.65 -10.12
N GLU A 35 14.35 -2.86 -9.36
CA GLU A 35 14.56 -3.08 -7.94
C GLU A 35 13.93 -1.96 -7.14
N GLY A 36 13.23 -2.33 -6.07
CA GLY A 36 12.59 -1.40 -5.14
C GLY A 36 13.18 -1.49 -3.74
N LYS A 37 13.06 -0.42 -2.98
CA LYS A 37 13.37 -0.38 -1.55
C LYS A 37 12.55 0.67 -0.83
N ILE A 38 12.43 0.53 0.48
CA ILE A 38 11.90 1.55 1.38
C ILE A 38 13.04 2.04 2.26
N ILE A 39 13.19 3.36 2.36
CA ILE A 39 14.14 4.01 3.25
C ILE A 39 13.36 4.72 4.35
N ARG A 40 13.80 4.58 5.61
CA ARG A 40 13.24 5.28 6.76
C ARG A 40 14.22 6.34 7.26
N TYR A 41 13.71 7.54 7.44
CA TYR A 41 14.40 8.64 8.13
C TYR A 41 13.63 8.96 9.41
N ASN A 42 14.35 9.28 10.48
CA ASN A 42 13.73 9.78 11.71
C ASN A 42 13.31 11.26 11.56
N SER A 43 12.65 11.80 12.57
CA SER A 43 12.18 13.20 12.60
C SER A 43 13.30 14.25 12.50
N THR A 44 14.57 13.85 12.70
CA THR A 44 15.73 14.74 12.52
C THR A 44 16.38 14.61 11.13
N GLY A 45 15.79 13.81 10.23
CA GLY A 45 16.30 13.58 8.87
C GLY A 45 17.47 12.58 8.78
N GLN A 46 17.77 11.85 9.85
CA GLN A 46 18.79 10.83 9.85
C GLN A 46 18.24 9.52 9.27
N LEU A 47 18.97 8.90 8.34
CA LEU A 47 18.70 7.56 7.82
C LEU A 47 18.81 6.53 8.95
N THR A 48 17.74 5.80 9.21
CA THR A 48 17.69 4.80 10.29
C THR A 48 17.50 3.38 9.79
N GLN A 49 16.93 3.19 8.59
CA GLN A 49 16.63 1.85 8.07
C GLN A 49 16.55 1.85 6.54
N THR A 50 16.98 0.73 5.93
CA THR A 50 16.69 0.37 4.54
C THR A 50 16.07 -1.01 4.51
N ILE A 51 14.91 -1.14 3.83
CA ILE A 51 14.19 -2.40 3.65
C ILE A 51 14.19 -2.70 2.16
N GLN A 52 14.89 -3.75 1.75
CA GLN A 52 15.05 -4.12 0.35
C GLN A 52 14.96 -5.63 0.12
N TYR A 53 15.50 -6.41 1.04
CA TYR A 53 15.61 -7.87 0.89
C TYR A 53 14.92 -8.59 2.06
N ASP A 54 14.45 -9.80 1.79
CA ASP A 54 14.02 -10.73 2.84
C ASP A 54 15.23 -11.42 3.50
N ASN A 55 14.97 -12.27 4.48
CA ASN A 55 16.01 -12.99 5.23
C ASN A 55 16.80 -13.99 4.36
N THR A 56 16.35 -14.27 3.13
CA THR A 56 17.04 -15.16 2.18
C THR A 56 17.87 -14.37 1.16
N GLY A 57 17.84 -13.04 1.21
CA GLY A 57 18.49 -12.14 0.25
C GLY A 57 17.67 -11.91 -1.03
N ARG A 58 16.40 -12.32 -1.07
CA ARG A 58 15.50 -12.04 -2.21
C ARG A 58 14.93 -10.64 -2.09
N GLY A 59 14.94 -9.88 -3.20
CA GLY A 59 14.32 -8.56 -3.28
C GLY A 59 12.83 -8.60 -2.95
N LEU A 60 12.41 -7.70 -2.07
CA LEU A 60 11.02 -7.58 -1.61
C LEU A 60 10.18 -6.73 -2.56
N TYR A 61 10.78 -5.75 -3.19
CA TYR A 61 10.07 -4.72 -3.96
C TYR A 61 10.67 -4.57 -5.36
N ARG A 62 9.85 -4.05 -6.28
CA ARG A 62 10.22 -3.62 -7.63
C ARG A 62 10.03 -2.12 -7.79
N ASN A 63 8.78 -1.65 -7.64
CA ASN A 63 8.42 -0.23 -7.66
C ASN A 63 7.48 0.02 -6.49
N VAL A 64 7.95 0.74 -5.49
CA VAL A 64 7.15 1.06 -4.30
C VAL A 64 6.31 2.30 -4.62
N ASP A 65 5.07 2.10 -5.10
CA ASP A 65 4.21 3.18 -5.57
C ASP A 65 3.47 3.90 -4.44
N TYR A 66 3.08 3.17 -3.39
CA TYR A 66 2.39 3.70 -2.22
C TYR A 66 2.84 3.01 -0.94
N ILE A 67 2.87 3.76 0.15
CA ILE A 67 3.22 3.26 1.48
C ILE A 67 2.21 3.76 2.50
N THR A 68 1.90 2.91 3.47
CA THR A 68 1.21 3.27 4.72
C THR A 68 1.78 2.43 5.88
N GLU A 69 1.46 2.81 7.11
CA GLU A 69 1.70 1.99 8.29
C GLU A 69 0.39 1.48 8.89
N ASN A 70 0.41 0.26 9.36
CA ASN A 70 -0.69 -0.31 10.12
C ASN A 70 -0.58 0.02 11.62
N ASN A 71 -1.67 -0.18 12.39
CA ASN A 71 -1.70 0.16 13.81
C ASN A 71 -0.68 -0.60 14.66
N ASN A 72 -0.23 -1.77 14.19
CA ASN A 72 0.83 -2.56 14.83
C ASN A 72 2.25 -2.14 14.41
N GLY A 73 2.36 -1.10 13.58
CA GLY A 73 3.62 -0.59 13.05
C GLY A 73 4.15 -1.33 11.82
N ASP A 74 3.40 -2.30 11.27
CA ASP A 74 3.77 -2.92 10.01
C ASP A 74 3.76 -1.91 8.87
N ILE A 75 4.73 -2.01 7.99
CA ILE A 75 4.83 -1.23 6.77
C ILE A 75 4.08 -1.98 5.68
N VAL A 76 3.13 -1.31 5.07
CA VAL A 76 2.28 -1.84 4.00
C VAL A 76 2.53 -1.04 2.74
N ALA A 77 2.95 -1.70 1.67
CA ALA A 77 3.33 -1.06 0.42
C ALA A 77 2.59 -1.67 -0.77
N CYS A 78 2.14 -0.83 -1.70
CA CYS A 78 1.80 -1.27 -3.04
C CYS A 78 3.07 -1.33 -3.88
N ASP A 79 3.30 -2.48 -4.47
CA ASP A 79 4.46 -2.76 -5.31
C ASP A 79 3.97 -3.28 -6.66
N SER A 80 4.36 -2.60 -7.73
CA SER A 80 3.94 -2.99 -9.07
C SER A 80 5.09 -2.90 -10.06
N ASP A 81 5.05 -3.70 -11.10
CA ASP A 81 5.98 -3.63 -12.22
C ASP A 81 5.21 -3.81 -13.53
N TRP A 82 4.96 -2.72 -14.19
CA TRP A 82 4.21 -2.70 -15.45
C TRP A 82 4.90 -3.47 -16.58
N LYS A 83 6.24 -3.61 -16.54
CA LYS A 83 7.01 -4.36 -17.57
C LYS A 83 6.69 -5.85 -17.50
N THR A 84 6.52 -6.37 -16.29
CA THR A 84 6.28 -7.82 -16.07
C THR A 84 4.82 -8.13 -15.74
N GLY A 85 4.00 -7.12 -15.47
CA GLY A 85 2.65 -7.30 -14.96
C GLY A 85 2.61 -7.83 -13.51
N TYR A 86 3.74 -7.79 -12.80
CA TYR A 86 3.79 -8.11 -11.38
C TYR A 86 3.11 -7.01 -10.57
N ALA A 87 2.31 -7.41 -9.60
CA ALA A 87 1.71 -6.49 -8.66
C ALA A 87 1.32 -7.20 -7.36
N ALA A 88 1.58 -6.56 -6.22
CA ALA A 88 1.27 -7.06 -4.89
C ALA A 88 1.11 -5.94 -3.87
N VAL A 89 0.39 -6.22 -2.78
CA VAL A 89 0.61 -5.54 -1.51
C VAL A 89 1.68 -6.32 -0.76
N VAL A 90 2.75 -5.64 -0.38
CA VAL A 90 3.88 -6.23 0.37
C VAL A 90 3.82 -5.71 1.79
N VAL A 91 3.81 -6.62 2.77
CA VAL A 91 3.77 -6.26 4.19
C VAL A 91 5.03 -6.74 4.87
N THR A 92 5.68 -5.81 5.56
CA THR A 92 6.84 -6.06 6.40
C THR A 92 6.59 -5.55 7.82
N GLU A 93 7.18 -6.20 8.80
CA GLU A 93 7.22 -5.64 10.15
C GLU A 93 7.96 -4.31 10.16
N ARG A 94 7.77 -3.51 11.19
CA ARG A 94 8.51 -2.26 11.39
C ARG A 94 10.02 -2.45 11.30
N GLY A 95 10.53 -3.62 11.75
CA GLY A 95 11.94 -3.99 11.67
C GLY A 95 12.42 -4.40 10.27
N GLY A 96 11.53 -4.45 9.27
CA GLY A 96 11.85 -4.82 7.88
C GLY A 96 11.72 -6.31 7.57
N ARG A 97 11.35 -7.15 8.55
CA ARG A 97 11.11 -8.57 8.30
C ARG A 97 9.85 -8.74 7.45
N HIS A 98 9.97 -9.46 6.32
CA HIS A 98 8.83 -9.78 5.46
C HIS A 98 7.78 -10.61 6.21
N ARG A 99 6.51 -10.26 6.03
CA ARG A 99 5.37 -11.00 6.56
C ARG A 99 4.65 -11.78 5.47
N PHE A 100 4.13 -11.08 4.47
CA PHE A 100 3.41 -11.70 3.35
C PHE A 100 3.36 -10.80 2.11
N PHE A 101 3.03 -11.45 0.99
CA PHE A 101 2.57 -10.81 -0.25
C PHE A 101 1.09 -11.11 -0.44
N TYR A 102 0.29 -10.09 -0.77
CA TYR A 102 -1.08 -10.26 -1.20
C TYR A 102 -1.20 -9.87 -2.68
N THR A 103 -1.62 -10.82 -3.52
CA THR A 103 -1.69 -10.65 -4.99
C THR A 103 -3.12 -10.68 -5.53
N GLY A 104 -4.11 -10.63 -4.65
CA GLY A 104 -5.54 -10.69 -4.94
C GLY A 104 -6.25 -11.83 -4.22
N PRO A 105 -7.60 -11.87 -4.29
CA PRO A 105 -8.39 -12.89 -3.64
C PRO A 105 -8.12 -14.27 -4.25
N PRO A 106 -8.23 -15.38 -3.45
CA PRO A 106 -7.88 -16.73 -3.90
C PRO A 106 -8.60 -17.20 -5.16
N SER A 107 -9.85 -16.77 -5.34
CA SER A 107 -10.69 -17.16 -6.49
C SER A 107 -10.96 -16.00 -7.45
N GLY A 108 -10.16 -14.93 -7.40
CA GLY A 108 -10.34 -13.74 -8.20
C GLY A 108 -9.18 -13.45 -9.16
N PRO A 109 -9.29 -12.37 -9.93
CA PRO A 109 -8.20 -11.90 -10.77
C PRO A 109 -7.03 -11.43 -9.90
N ARG A 110 -5.83 -11.43 -10.50
CA ARG A 110 -4.67 -10.82 -9.85
C ARG A 110 -4.93 -9.35 -9.55
N LEU A 111 -4.51 -8.91 -8.37
CA LEU A 111 -4.57 -7.53 -7.94
C LEU A 111 -3.81 -6.60 -8.90
N ARG A 112 -4.33 -5.39 -9.07
CA ARG A 112 -3.63 -4.26 -9.67
C ARG A 112 -3.72 -3.08 -8.72
N PRO A 113 -2.84 -3.07 -7.69
CA PRO A 113 -2.95 -2.13 -6.58
C PRO A 113 -2.53 -0.72 -7.00
N HIS A 114 -3.24 0.25 -6.43
CA HIS A 114 -2.86 1.65 -6.43
C HIS A 114 -2.86 2.17 -4.98
N GLY A 115 -3.64 3.19 -4.67
CA GLY A 115 -3.70 3.75 -3.33
C GLY A 115 -4.03 2.72 -2.25
N ILE A 116 -3.43 2.89 -1.09
CA ILE A 116 -3.56 2.01 0.06
C ILE A 116 -3.69 2.84 1.33
N CYS A 117 -4.49 2.37 2.27
CA CYS A 117 -4.55 2.90 3.63
C CYS A 117 -4.92 1.81 4.62
N THR A 118 -4.87 2.12 5.91
CA THR A 118 -5.33 1.21 6.97
C THR A 118 -6.41 1.88 7.80
N ASP A 119 -7.38 1.09 8.26
CA ASP A 119 -8.48 1.57 9.10
C ASP A 119 -8.16 1.46 10.61
N ALA A 120 -9.14 1.84 11.45
CA ALA A 120 -9.01 1.80 12.90
C ALA A 120 -8.87 0.36 13.45
N PHE A 121 -9.33 -0.65 12.71
CA PHE A 121 -9.24 -2.07 13.09
C PHE A 121 -8.04 -2.79 12.49
N SER A 122 -7.11 -2.06 11.89
CA SER A 122 -5.94 -2.61 11.20
C SER A 122 -6.26 -3.38 9.92
N HIS A 123 -7.46 -3.24 9.35
CA HIS A 123 -7.67 -3.74 8.01
C HIS A 123 -6.86 -2.91 7.02
N ILE A 124 -6.35 -3.58 6.01
CA ILE A 124 -5.66 -2.94 4.89
C ILE A 124 -6.68 -2.76 3.77
N LEU A 125 -6.83 -1.52 3.32
CA LEU A 125 -7.72 -1.14 2.22
C LEU A 125 -6.86 -0.81 1.02
N VAL A 126 -7.12 -1.45 -0.13
CA VAL A 126 -6.35 -1.25 -1.36
C VAL A 126 -7.27 -1.01 -2.55
N CYS A 127 -6.95 -0.01 -3.35
CA CYS A 127 -7.56 0.19 -4.66
C CYS A 127 -7.12 -0.92 -5.60
N ASP A 128 -8.07 -1.58 -6.24
CA ASP A 128 -7.84 -2.52 -7.34
C ASP A 128 -8.43 -1.95 -8.63
N ASP A 129 -7.56 -1.42 -9.46
CA ASP A 129 -7.93 -0.84 -10.76
C ASP A 129 -8.54 -1.88 -11.72
N ARG A 130 -8.07 -3.12 -11.66
CA ARG A 130 -8.58 -4.20 -12.53
C ARG A 130 -10.06 -4.51 -12.31
N THR A 131 -10.49 -4.51 -11.06
CA THR A 131 -11.87 -4.82 -10.69
C THR A 131 -12.72 -3.58 -10.43
N HIS A 132 -12.11 -2.40 -10.47
CA HIS A 132 -12.72 -1.13 -10.07
C HIS A 132 -13.31 -1.19 -8.66
N ALA A 133 -12.56 -1.78 -7.74
CA ALA A 133 -12.98 -2.04 -6.39
C ALA A 133 -11.99 -1.49 -5.36
N VAL A 134 -12.47 -1.30 -4.14
CA VAL A 134 -11.62 -1.21 -2.96
C VAL A 134 -11.72 -2.54 -2.24
N GLN A 135 -10.62 -3.27 -2.17
CA GLN A 135 -10.52 -4.54 -1.45
C GLN A 135 -10.15 -4.29 0.00
N MET A 136 -10.72 -5.08 0.90
CA MET A 136 -10.40 -5.12 2.31
C MET A 136 -9.75 -6.45 2.64
N ILE A 137 -8.58 -6.39 3.28
CA ILE A 137 -7.83 -7.56 3.74
C ILE A 137 -7.47 -7.40 5.22
N THR A 138 -7.32 -8.52 5.92
CA THR A 138 -6.86 -8.51 7.31
C THR A 138 -5.41 -8.02 7.41
N LYS A 139 -4.99 -7.64 8.62
CA LYS A 139 -3.58 -7.33 8.91
C LYS A 139 -2.62 -8.52 8.64
N ASP A 140 -3.14 -9.73 8.49
CA ASP A 140 -2.39 -10.96 8.26
C ASP A 140 -2.49 -11.46 6.79
N GLY A 141 -3.13 -10.67 5.90
CA GLY A 141 -3.14 -10.92 4.45
C GLY A 141 -4.33 -11.71 3.93
N GLU A 142 -5.33 -11.98 4.76
CA GLU A 142 -6.53 -12.70 4.32
C GLU A 142 -7.52 -11.74 3.65
N PHE A 143 -8.03 -12.11 2.48
CA PHE A 143 -9.09 -11.37 1.81
C PHE A 143 -10.39 -11.45 2.61
N LEU A 144 -10.96 -10.31 2.96
CA LEU A 144 -12.25 -10.24 3.65
C LEU A 144 -13.40 -10.02 2.66
N ARG A 145 -13.33 -8.94 1.89
CA ARG A 145 -14.38 -8.57 0.93
C ARG A 145 -13.93 -7.42 0.02
N ASN A 146 -14.67 -7.23 -1.04
CA ASN A 146 -14.68 -5.94 -1.73
C ASN A 146 -15.57 -4.98 -0.94
N LEU A 147 -14.99 -3.91 -0.43
CA LEU A 147 -15.70 -2.89 0.33
C LEU A 147 -16.56 -2.03 -0.59
N LEU A 148 -16.02 -1.67 -1.74
CA LEU A 148 -16.68 -0.91 -2.79
C LEU A 148 -16.45 -1.63 -4.13
N ILE A 149 -17.51 -1.80 -4.92
CA ILE A 149 -17.45 -2.36 -6.27
C ILE A 149 -18.18 -1.42 -7.20
N ARG A 150 -17.44 -0.76 -8.10
CA ARG A 150 -17.99 0.15 -9.13
C ARG A 150 -19.07 1.09 -8.57
N PRO A 151 -18.83 1.79 -7.45
CA PRO A 151 -19.85 2.68 -6.92
C PRO A 151 -20.14 3.79 -7.94
N PRO A 152 -21.37 4.31 -8.01
CA PRO A 152 -21.73 5.37 -8.93
C PRO A 152 -20.76 6.56 -8.85
N GLY A 153 -20.22 6.98 -9.98
CA GLY A 153 -19.27 8.09 -10.08
C GLY A 153 -17.82 7.77 -9.65
N LEU A 154 -17.54 6.56 -9.21
CA LEU A 154 -16.19 6.12 -8.86
C LEU A 154 -15.76 5.00 -9.82
N LEU A 155 -15.14 5.35 -10.92
CA LEU A 155 -14.47 4.42 -11.82
C LEU A 155 -12.96 4.50 -11.57
N GLU A 156 -12.27 3.36 -11.57
CA GLU A 156 -10.83 3.29 -11.38
C GLU A 156 -10.39 3.98 -10.08
N PRO A 157 -10.68 3.38 -8.91
CA PRO A 157 -10.22 3.90 -7.64
C PRO A 157 -8.70 3.92 -7.64
N TRP A 158 -8.13 5.11 -7.33
CA TRP A 158 -6.70 5.36 -7.51
C TRP A 158 -5.96 5.67 -6.22
N SER A 159 -6.58 6.44 -5.34
CA SER A 159 -5.96 6.83 -4.08
C SER A 159 -6.96 6.71 -2.94
N LEU A 160 -6.46 6.35 -1.77
CA LEU A 160 -7.22 6.17 -0.54
C LEU A 160 -6.63 6.99 0.60
N SER A 161 -7.51 7.47 1.47
CA SER A 161 -7.15 7.99 2.78
C SER A 161 -8.25 7.66 3.78
N TYR A 162 -7.87 7.27 4.99
CA TYR A 162 -8.82 6.98 6.05
C TYR A 162 -8.69 7.96 7.21
N ASP A 163 -9.78 8.69 7.48
CA ASP A 163 -9.90 9.56 8.65
C ASP A 163 -10.30 8.71 9.85
N ARG A 164 -9.37 8.51 10.79
CA ARG A 164 -9.57 7.70 11.99
C ARG A 164 -10.54 8.35 12.99
N ASN A 165 -10.66 9.67 13.00
CA ASN A 165 -11.53 10.38 13.93
C ASN A 165 -12.98 10.36 13.46
N ALA A 166 -13.20 10.60 12.18
CA ALA A 166 -14.52 10.61 11.57
C ALA A 166 -15.00 9.23 11.09
N HIS A 167 -14.12 8.22 11.03
CA HIS A 167 -14.36 6.91 10.40
C HIS A 167 -14.84 7.05 8.96
N LEU A 168 -14.19 7.93 8.20
CA LEU A 168 -14.49 8.17 6.79
C LEU A 168 -13.35 7.65 5.91
N LEU A 169 -13.72 6.88 4.90
CA LEU A 169 -12.84 6.49 3.81
C LEU A 169 -13.01 7.48 2.66
N TRP A 170 -11.92 8.15 2.30
CA TRP A 170 -11.83 9.00 1.11
C TRP A 170 -11.27 8.17 -0.03
N VAL A 171 -11.93 8.23 -1.19
CA VAL A 171 -11.52 7.49 -2.39
C VAL A 171 -11.47 8.45 -3.55
N ALA A 172 -10.30 8.60 -4.16
CA ALA A 172 -10.13 9.35 -5.39
C ALA A 172 -10.21 8.41 -6.61
N SER A 173 -10.89 8.88 -7.67
CA SER A 173 -11.06 8.19 -8.94
C SER A 173 -10.16 8.82 -10.00
N TRP A 174 -9.45 8.00 -10.76
CA TRP A 174 -8.64 8.48 -11.88
C TRP A 174 -9.50 8.99 -13.04
N SER A 175 -10.39 8.14 -13.56
CA SER A 175 -11.22 8.47 -14.73
C SER A 175 -12.37 9.40 -14.40
N GLY A 176 -12.96 9.26 -13.21
CA GLY A 176 -14.10 10.10 -12.77
C GLY A 176 -13.70 11.50 -12.34
N LYS A 177 -12.40 11.77 -12.12
CA LYS A 177 -11.88 13.05 -11.60
C LYS A 177 -12.64 13.53 -10.36
N THR A 178 -13.04 12.58 -9.51
CA THR A 178 -13.86 12.80 -8.31
C THR A 178 -13.16 12.29 -7.08
N VAL A 179 -13.51 12.87 -5.95
CA VAL A 179 -13.19 12.33 -4.61
C VAL A 179 -14.51 12.09 -3.91
N SER A 180 -14.71 10.87 -3.45
CA SER A 180 -15.92 10.44 -2.75
C SER A 180 -15.59 9.99 -1.33
N THR A 181 -16.53 10.14 -0.42
CA THR A 181 -16.41 9.70 0.98
C THR A 181 -17.38 8.58 1.28
N TYR A 182 -16.91 7.60 2.02
CA TYR A 182 -17.70 6.44 2.42
C TYR A 182 -17.57 6.19 3.92
N ARG A 183 -18.69 5.89 4.56
CA ARG A 183 -18.73 5.40 5.95
C ARG A 183 -19.14 3.94 5.92
N TYR A 184 -18.27 3.04 6.39
CA TYR A 184 -18.54 1.59 6.43
C TYR A 184 -18.39 1.00 7.83
N ILE A 185 -17.86 1.76 8.78
CA ILE A 185 -17.79 1.41 10.21
C ILE A 185 -18.90 2.19 10.92
N ASN A 186 -19.83 1.48 11.54
CA ASN A 186 -20.88 2.06 12.36
C ASN A 186 -20.46 2.07 13.84
N ARG A 187 -20.40 3.26 14.45
CA ARG A 187 -20.00 3.45 15.85
C ARG A 187 -20.89 2.71 16.88
N HIS A 188 -22.07 2.22 16.48
CA HIS A 188 -23.04 1.66 17.41
C HIS A 188 -23.07 0.12 17.47
N LEU A 189 -22.30 -0.60 16.65
CA LEU A 189 -22.34 -2.07 16.58
C LEU A 189 -21.08 -2.77 17.11
N ASP A 190 -20.04 -2.03 17.47
CA ASP A 190 -18.73 -2.64 17.74
C ASP A 190 -18.35 -2.69 19.24
N PHE A 191 -19.32 -2.40 20.16
CA PHE A 191 -19.09 -2.44 21.61
C PHE A 191 -19.92 -3.50 22.37
N GLU A 192 -20.62 -4.41 21.67
CA GLU A 192 -21.25 -5.57 22.29
C GLU A 192 -20.60 -6.86 21.76
N GLY A 193 -19.50 -7.26 22.39
CA GLY A 193 -18.82 -8.52 22.11
C GLY A 193 -17.69 -8.74 23.10
#